data_0088b26dbe4c961329fe189723dda4a1
#
_entry.id   0088b26dbe4c961329fe189723dda4a1
#
_cell.length_a   1.000
_cell.length_b   1.000
_cell.length_c   1.000
_cell.angle_alpha   90.00
_cell.angle_beta   90.00
_cell.angle_gamma   90.00
#
_symmetry.space_group_name_H-M   'P 1'
#
loop_
_entity.id
_entity.type
_entity.pdbx_description
1 polymer ?
#
loop_
_entity_poly.entity_id
_entity_poly.type
_entity_poly.pdbx_seq_one_letter_code
_entity_poly.pdbx_strand_id
1 'polypeptide(L)'
;SGTWGPDYADAGIVRAPDGHQFVLVVFTEATPAYRGELIAQLTYRAAQFLFPAVGSPHAKELPRNWPMAPSVLDLKLAFDDFAIKEVKSAGGGVTGASRFVVGFADGSTLKIKWKPFPPKGLDGWNNSPRKELAAYVIQRWIFDEQDYVVPTPVPRCIPIDAYRPILADATPTVPGTTCVLGMSAIWMNDVEKADNLLDDDRINEDPHYAENLADFNLLTYLIDHRDGRDGNFLQSTDKSDPRIFAVDNGIAFEGFPWNFFVRNWNKIRVPWLRADPVARLRALPAEEIDRLSTLFDMNADAQGVLRLAPPTAALDPKQGARTAPGKVQLGLTTNEIGALKERIHALLARVDAGKIQLR
;
A
#
# COMPACT_ATOMS: atom_id res chain seq x y z
N SER A 1 10.37 -10.02 23.22
CA SER A 1 8.89 -10.00 23.13
C SER A 1 8.29 -11.05 24.03
N GLY A 2 7.16 -10.73 24.64
CA GLY A 2 6.42 -11.61 25.51
C GLY A 2 4.91 -11.38 25.37
N THR A 3 4.13 -12.44 25.51
CA THR A 3 2.67 -12.38 25.51
C THR A 3 2.11 -12.88 26.83
N TRP A 4 1.15 -12.18 27.38
CA TRP A 4 0.41 -12.61 28.56
C TRP A 4 -1.08 -12.36 28.33
N GLY A 5 -1.80 -13.38 27.92
CA GLY A 5 -3.21 -13.23 27.54
C GLY A 5 -3.36 -12.32 26.30
N PRO A 6 -4.21 -11.27 26.37
CA PRO A 6 -4.39 -10.30 25.29
C PRO A 6 -3.29 -9.22 25.23
N ASP A 7 -2.34 -9.23 26.17
CA ASP A 7 -1.33 -8.19 26.28
C ASP A 7 -0.04 -8.58 25.56
N TYR A 8 0.57 -7.62 24.90
CA TYR A 8 1.85 -7.79 24.23
C TYR A 8 2.84 -6.77 24.78
N ALA A 9 4.05 -7.24 25.06
CA ALA A 9 5.18 -6.38 25.35
C ALA A 9 6.29 -6.67 24.35
N ASP A 10 6.86 -5.63 23.80
CA ASP A 10 8.08 -5.73 23.02
C ASP A 10 9.09 -4.69 23.47
N ALA A 11 10.37 -5.07 23.47
CA ALA A 11 11.47 -4.20 23.84
C ALA A 11 12.57 -4.31 22.80
N GLY A 12 13.07 -3.16 22.36
CA GLY A 12 14.14 -3.07 21.40
C GLY A 12 15.14 -1.98 21.74
N ILE A 13 16.38 -2.15 21.29
CA ILE A 13 17.40 -1.10 21.30
C ILE A 13 17.42 -0.50 19.91
N VAL A 14 17.08 0.78 19.82
CA VAL A 14 17.18 1.55 18.58
C VAL A 14 18.51 2.27 18.58
N ARG A 15 19.29 2.09 17.52
CA ARG A 15 20.60 2.73 17.35
C ARG A 15 20.52 3.72 16.20
N ALA A 16 20.92 4.95 16.46
CA ALA A 16 21.06 5.96 15.44
C ALA A 16 22.43 5.85 14.73
N PRO A 17 22.55 6.29 13.46
CA PRO A 17 23.83 6.26 12.73
C PRO A 17 24.96 7.04 13.39
N ASP A 18 24.65 8.06 14.20
CA ASP A 18 25.61 8.87 14.97
C ASP A 18 26.09 8.19 16.26
N GLY A 19 25.65 6.96 16.52
CA GLY A 19 26.00 6.16 17.68
C GLY A 19 25.11 6.34 18.89
N HIS A 20 24.18 7.30 18.90
CA HIS A 20 23.17 7.40 19.95
C HIS A 20 22.25 6.19 19.92
N GLN A 21 21.76 5.79 21.09
CA GLN A 21 20.83 4.69 21.21
C GLN A 21 19.81 4.95 22.31
N PHE A 22 18.62 4.39 22.15
CA PHE A 22 17.60 4.37 23.18
C PHE A 22 16.94 3.00 23.28
N VAL A 23 16.37 2.71 24.42
CA VAL A 23 15.56 1.51 24.63
C VAL A 23 14.09 1.92 24.51
N LEU A 24 13.36 1.30 23.60
CA LEU A 24 11.93 1.43 23.52
C LEU A 24 11.29 0.17 24.07
N VAL A 25 10.39 0.34 25.03
CA VAL A 25 9.54 -0.73 25.55
C VAL A 25 8.10 -0.34 25.25
N VAL A 26 7.40 -1.17 24.52
CA VAL A 26 6.00 -0.97 24.16
C VAL A 26 5.16 -2.03 24.83
N PHE A 27 4.21 -1.59 25.64
CA PHE A 27 3.16 -2.43 26.18
C PHE A 27 1.85 -2.09 25.47
N THR A 28 1.17 -3.11 24.97
CA THR A 28 -0.16 -2.93 24.37
C THR A 28 -1.16 -3.73 25.17
N GLU A 29 -2.22 -3.08 25.64
CA GLU A 29 -3.34 -3.72 26.33
C GLU A 29 -4.45 -4.01 25.31
N ALA A 30 -4.94 -5.24 25.42
CA ALA A 30 -6.13 -5.71 24.71
C ALA A 30 -6.14 -5.58 23.20
N THR A 31 -5.76 -6.64 22.52
CA THR A 31 -6.47 -7.05 21.31
C THR A 31 -5.95 -8.38 20.78
N PRO A 32 -6.72 -9.16 20.03
CA PRO A 32 -6.38 -10.54 19.71
C PRO A 32 -5.23 -10.73 18.72
N ALA A 33 -4.48 -9.69 18.35
CA ALA A 33 -3.39 -9.86 17.40
C ALA A 33 -2.18 -8.97 17.71
N TYR A 34 -1.01 -9.59 17.85
CA TYR A 34 0.30 -8.93 17.85
C TYR A 34 0.46 -8.08 16.59
N ARG A 35 0.92 -6.82 16.78
CA ARG A 35 1.15 -5.89 15.69
C ARG A 35 2.57 -5.36 15.70
N GLY A 36 3.47 -6.15 15.16
CA GLY A 36 4.84 -5.71 14.91
C GLY A 36 4.90 -4.39 14.14
N GLU A 37 3.95 -4.15 13.24
CA GLU A 37 3.84 -2.89 12.50
C GLU A 37 3.56 -1.68 13.39
N LEU A 38 2.65 -1.78 14.37
CA LEU A 38 2.38 -0.70 15.29
C LEU A 38 3.61 -0.40 16.16
N ILE A 39 4.29 -1.44 16.62
CA ILE A 39 5.52 -1.31 17.40
C ILE A 39 6.63 -0.69 16.56
N ALA A 40 6.80 -1.13 15.32
CA ALA A 40 7.76 -0.54 14.39
C ALA A 40 7.46 0.94 14.11
N GLN A 41 6.19 1.29 13.94
CA GLN A 41 5.73 2.66 13.73
C GLN A 41 5.97 3.55 14.95
N LEU A 42 5.65 3.06 16.15
CA LEU A 42 5.93 3.77 17.40
C LEU A 42 7.43 3.95 17.61
N THR A 43 8.22 2.93 17.31
CA THR A 43 9.69 2.97 17.38
C THR A 43 10.24 4.04 16.43
N TYR A 44 9.73 4.08 15.20
CA TYR A 44 10.15 5.06 14.22
C TYR A 44 9.77 6.49 14.62
N ARG A 45 8.54 6.73 15.11
CA ARG A 45 8.15 8.06 15.63
C ARG A 45 8.98 8.49 16.83
N ALA A 46 9.25 7.57 17.75
CA ALA A 46 10.12 7.83 18.88
C ALA A 46 11.55 8.20 18.41
N ALA A 47 12.08 7.48 17.42
CA ALA A 47 13.39 7.78 16.85
C ALA A 47 13.42 9.16 16.16
N GLN A 48 12.40 9.51 15.40
CA GLN A 48 12.30 10.84 14.77
C GLN A 48 12.21 11.97 15.80
N PHE A 49 11.46 11.75 16.89
CA PHE A 49 11.32 12.73 17.95
C PHE A 49 12.63 12.93 18.73
N LEU A 50 13.31 11.83 19.06
CA LEU A 50 14.55 11.87 19.84
C LEU A 50 15.78 12.26 19.00
N PHE A 51 15.75 11.95 17.73
CA PHE A 51 16.87 12.18 16.80
C PHE A 51 16.37 12.83 15.49
N PRO A 52 15.91 14.06 15.53
CA PRO A 52 15.33 14.73 14.35
C PRO A 52 16.31 14.88 13.17
N ALA A 53 17.61 14.78 13.42
CA ALA A 53 18.65 14.80 12.38
C ALA A 53 18.99 13.42 11.81
N VAL A 54 18.42 12.35 12.37
CA VAL A 54 18.67 10.99 11.91
C VAL A 54 17.68 10.67 10.78
N GLY A 55 18.17 10.78 9.56
CA GLY A 55 17.54 10.14 8.42
C GLY A 55 17.43 8.61 8.66
N SER A 56 16.53 7.94 7.97
CA SER A 56 16.38 6.49 8.05
C SER A 56 17.74 5.79 8.01
N PRO A 57 18.03 4.79 8.88
CA PRO A 57 19.31 4.07 8.87
C PRO A 57 19.59 3.33 7.55
N HIS A 58 18.64 3.24 6.67
CA HIS A 58 18.75 2.74 5.30
C HIS A 58 18.71 3.87 4.27
N ALA A 59 19.19 5.05 4.59
CA ALA A 59 19.28 6.19 3.68
C ALA A 59 20.24 5.93 2.49
N LYS A 60 19.95 4.95 1.68
CA LYS A 60 20.04 5.12 0.24
C LYS A 60 19.08 6.27 -0.06
N GLU A 61 19.52 7.23 -0.83
CA GLU A 61 18.68 8.37 -1.20
C GLU A 61 17.32 7.86 -1.67
N LEU A 62 16.26 8.32 -1.02
CA LEU A 62 14.90 7.97 -1.44
C LEU A 62 14.72 8.42 -2.89
N PRO A 63 14.07 7.61 -3.72
CA PRO A 63 13.75 8.02 -5.08
C PRO A 63 13.04 9.37 -5.06
N ARG A 64 13.41 10.29 -5.96
CA ARG A 64 12.80 11.62 -6.11
C ARG A 64 11.29 11.56 -6.38
N ASN A 65 10.81 10.41 -6.83
CA ASN A 65 9.38 10.16 -7.05
C ASN A 65 8.56 10.17 -5.76
N TRP A 66 9.17 9.95 -4.59
CA TRP A 66 8.54 10.01 -3.29
C TRP A 66 8.81 11.36 -2.62
N PRO A 67 7.79 12.08 -2.13
CA PRO A 67 8.00 13.35 -1.43
C PRO A 67 8.66 13.17 -0.06
N MET A 68 8.57 11.98 0.52
CA MET A 68 9.21 11.55 1.76
C MET A 68 9.19 10.02 1.86
N ALA A 69 9.85 9.44 2.86
CA ALA A 69 9.91 8.00 3.05
C ALA A 69 8.50 7.37 3.09
N PRO A 70 8.27 6.24 2.42
CA PRO A 70 6.98 5.52 2.44
C PRO A 70 6.44 5.25 3.84
N SER A 71 7.29 4.83 4.80
CA SER A 71 6.87 4.63 6.20
C SER A 71 6.38 5.92 6.88
N VAL A 72 6.99 7.07 6.55
CA VAL A 72 6.52 8.39 7.04
C VAL A 72 5.19 8.76 6.41
N LEU A 73 5.03 8.50 5.10
CA LEU A 73 3.77 8.72 4.38
C LEU A 73 2.64 7.88 4.94
N ASP A 74 2.90 6.61 5.25
CA ASP A 74 1.94 5.71 5.87
C ASP A 74 1.36 6.32 7.14
N LEU A 75 2.24 6.77 8.04
CA LEU A 75 1.84 7.36 9.31
C LEU A 75 1.11 8.68 9.12
N LYS A 76 1.68 9.57 8.31
CA LYS A 76 1.14 10.91 8.09
C LYS A 76 -0.24 10.85 7.45
N LEU A 77 -0.40 10.01 6.43
CA LEU A 77 -1.69 9.82 5.77
C LEU A 77 -2.69 9.08 6.65
N ALA A 78 -2.24 8.16 7.52
CA ALA A 78 -3.13 7.38 8.38
C ALA A 78 -3.67 8.16 9.59
N PHE A 79 -2.81 8.96 10.24
CA PHE A 79 -3.11 9.48 11.56
C PHE A 79 -3.16 11.00 11.66
N ASP A 80 -2.42 11.73 10.81
CA ASP A 80 -2.45 13.18 10.88
C ASP A 80 -3.74 13.73 10.26
N ASP A 81 -4.39 14.66 10.94
CA ASP A 81 -5.50 15.42 10.36
C ASP A 81 -4.97 16.38 9.30
N PHE A 82 -5.70 16.51 8.21
CA PHE A 82 -5.35 17.41 7.14
C PHE A 82 -6.53 18.26 6.68
N ALA A 83 -6.24 19.44 6.15
CA ALA A 83 -7.21 20.29 5.47
C ALA A 83 -6.99 20.22 3.95
N ILE A 84 -8.08 20.13 3.18
CA ILE A 84 -8.02 20.18 1.72
C ILE A 84 -7.81 21.63 1.30
N LYS A 85 -6.70 21.90 0.61
CA LYS A 85 -6.32 23.24 0.12
C LYS A 85 -6.71 23.47 -1.33
N GLU A 86 -6.60 22.44 -2.16
CA GLU A 86 -6.87 22.50 -3.58
C GLU A 86 -7.39 21.15 -4.08
N VAL A 87 -8.31 21.21 -5.05
CA VAL A 87 -8.87 20.04 -5.73
C VAL A 87 -8.73 20.22 -7.23
N LYS A 88 -8.13 19.21 -7.88
CA LYS A 88 -8.06 19.14 -9.35
C LYS A 88 -8.52 17.76 -9.81
N SER A 89 -9.01 17.67 -11.04
CA SER A 89 -9.24 16.37 -11.67
C SER A 89 -7.93 15.57 -11.72
N ALA A 90 -8.00 14.27 -11.44
CA ALA A 90 -6.83 13.40 -11.61
C ALA A 90 -6.47 13.16 -13.08
N GLY A 91 -7.33 13.55 -14.01
CA GLY A 91 -7.15 13.36 -15.45
C GLY A 91 -7.38 11.90 -15.89
N GLY A 92 -8.45 11.61 -16.61
CA GLY A 92 -8.59 10.37 -17.39
C GLY A 92 -9.10 9.12 -16.66
N GLY A 93 -9.70 9.20 -15.50
CA GLY A 93 -10.28 8.03 -14.81
C GLY A 93 -11.82 8.04 -14.85
N VAL A 94 -12.46 6.85 -15.03
CA VAL A 94 -13.93 6.68 -14.96
C VAL A 94 -14.44 6.54 -13.52
N THR A 95 -13.56 6.47 -12.52
CA THR A 95 -13.88 6.16 -11.12
C THR A 95 -13.99 7.37 -10.21
N GLY A 96 -13.99 8.59 -10.75
CA GLY A 96 -14.15 9.83 -9.98
C GLY A 96 -12.94 10.22 -9.13
N ALA A 97 -11.74 9.72 -9.47
CA ALA A 97 -10.52 10.10 -8.76
C ALA A 97 -10.19 11.58 -8.96
N SER A 98 -9.72 12.23 -7.88
CA SER A 98 -9.29 13.61 -7.87
C SER A 98 -7.88 13.74 -7.29
N ARG A 99 -7.16 14.79 -7.66
CA ARG A 99 -5.91 15.18 -7.02
C ARG A 99 -6.19 16.25 -6.00
N PHE A 100 -5.88 15.98 -4.75
CA PHE A 100 -5.97 16.96 -3.67
C PHE A 100 -4.56 17.46 -3.31
N VAL A 101 -4.48 18.74 -2.98
CA VAL A 101 -3.39 19.30 -2.17
C VAL A 101 -3.92 19.39 -0.75
N VAL A 102 -3.29 18.69 0.17
CA VAL A 102 -3.66 18.67 1.58
C VAL A 102 -2.59 19.34 2.42
N GLY A 103 -3.01 20.07 3.45
CA GLY A 103 -2.11 20.74 4.39
C GLY A 103 -2.29 20.18 5.79
N PHE A 104 -1.19 19.98 6.50
CA PHE A 104 -1.14 19.44 7.85
C PHE A 104 -0.87 20.54 8.89
N ALA A 105 -1.08 20.19 10.18
CA ALA A 105 -0.89 21.13 11.29
C ALA A 105 0.57 21.59 11.46
N ASP A 106 1.54 20.78 11.00
CA ASP A 106 2.96 21.12 10.99
C ASP A 106 3.38 22.10 9.87
N GLY A 107 2.41 22.58 9.07
CA GLY A 107 2.63 23.48 7.92
C GLY A 107 3.03 22.76 6.63
N SER A 108 3.32 21.47 6.68
CA SER A 108 3.65 20.68 5.48
C SER A 108 2.44 20.49 4.57
N THR A 109 2.71 20.24 3.29
CA THR A 109 1.68 19.95 2.30
C THR A 109 2.04 18.70 1.50
N LEU A 110 1.02 17.93 1.11
CA LEU A 110 1.17 16.79 0.21
C LEU A 110 0.18 16.87 -0.95
N LYS A 111 0.58 16.34 -2.09
CA LYS A 111 -0.35 16.02 -3.18
C LYS A 111 -0.77 14.55 -3.02
N ILE A 112 -2.07 14.30 -3.03
CA ILE A 112 -2.62 12.95 -2.94
C ILE A 112 -3.61 12.69 -4.07
N LYS A 113 -3.69 11.44 -4.51
CA LYS A 113 -4.82 10.92 -5.29
C LYS A 113 -5.91 10.58 -4.27
N TRP A 114 -7.08 11.18 -4.42
CA TRP A 114 -8.26 10.83 -3.66
C TRP A 114 -9.23 10.05 -4.54
N LYS A 115 -9.65 8.88 -4.10
CA LYS A 115 -10.59 8.02 -4.82
C LYS A 115 -11.71 7.61 -3.85
N PRO A 116 -12.94 8.15 -4.00
CA PRO A 116 -14.05 7.74 -3.15
C PRO A 116 -14.32 6.24 -3.30
N PHE A 117 -14.73 5.61 -2.22
CA PHE A 117 -15.15 4.21 -2.28
C PHE A 117 -16.49 4.12 -3.02
N PRO A 118 -16.73 3.01 -3.74
CA PRO A 118 -18.04 2.74 -4.33
C PRO A 118 -19.13 2.81 -3.26
N PRO A 119 -20.23 3.55 -3.48
CA PRO A 119 -21.26 3.77 -2.45
C PRO A 119 -22.05 2.50 -2.15
N LYS A 120 -22.03 1.51 -3.02
CA LYS A 120 -22.69 0.21 -2.83
C LYS A 120 -21.63 -0.85 -2.54
N GLY A 121 -21.55 -1.31 -1.29
CA GLY A 121 -20.71 -2.43 -0.87
C GLY A 121 -19.22 -2.09 -0.71
N LEU A 122 -18.80 -0.84 -0.87
CA LEU A 122 -17.41 -0.35 -0.70
C LEU A 122 -16.38 -1.02 -1.65
N ASP A 123 -16.83 -1.82 -2.58
CA ASP A 123 -16.04 -2.61 -3.51
C ASP A 123 -16.73 -2.65 -4.87
N GLY A 124 -15.96 -2.61 -5.94
CA GLY A 124 -16.47 -2.63 -7.30
C GLY A 124 -15.52 -3.38 -8.23
N TRP A 125 -16.02 -3.86 -9.35
CA TRP A 125 -15.24 -4.68 -10.27
C TRP A 125 -13.97 -3.96 -10.82
N ASN A 126 -14.05 -2.65 -11.06
CA ASN A 126 -12.94 -1.82 -11.55
C ASN A 126 -12.47 -0.77 -10.52
N ASN A 127 -12.99 -0.82 -9.31
CA ASN A 127 -12.63 0.05 -8.21
C ASN A 127 -12.73 -0.74 -6.90
N SER A 128 -11.70 -1.51 -6.62
CA SER A 128 -11.57 -2.29 -5.40
C SER A 128 -10.45 -1.73 -4.52
N PRO A 129 -10.76 -0.76 -3.63
CA PRO A 129 -9.74 -0.10 -2.80
C PRO A 129 -8.95 -1.07 -1.93
N ARG A 130 -9.59 -2.13 -1.42
CA ARG A 130 -8.95 -3.17 -0.62
C ARG A 130 -7.83 -3.90 -1.37
N LYS A 131 -7.93 -4.01 -2.70
CA LYS A 131 -6.91 -4.64 -3.54
C LYS A 131 -5.70 -3.73 -3.73
N GLU A 132 -5.89 -2.41 -3.80
CA GLU A 132 -4.80 -1.44 -3.78
C GLU A 132 -4.02 -1.52 -2.46
N LEU A 133 -4.73 -1.63 -1.32
CA LEU A 133 -4.12 -1.85 0.00
C LEU A 133 -3.34 -3.16 0.08
N ALA A 134 -3.92 -4.26 -0.44
CA ALA A 134 -3.26 -5.57 -0.43
C ALA A 134 -1.97 -5.55 -1.27
N ALA A 135 -1.99 -4.92 -2.44
CA ALA A 135 -0.80 -4.79 -3.29
C ALA A 135 0.34 -4.06 -2.54
N TYR A 136 0.00 -2.98 -1.84
CA TYR A 136 0.96 -2.23 -1.03
C TYR A 136 1.51 -3.04 0.15
N VAL A 137 0.67 -3.78 0.87
CA VAL A 137 1.11 -4.63 1.98
C VAL A 137 2.04 -5.74 1.48
N ILE A 138 1.74 -6.36 0.34
CA ILE A 138 2.57 -7.44 -0.23
C ILE A 138 3.96 -6.92 -0.61
N GLN A 139 4.08 -5.74 -1.23
CA GLN A 139 5.41 -5.20 -1.54
C GLN A 139 6.26 -4.98 -0.29
N ARG A 140 5.65 -4.59 0.85
CA ARG A 140 6.36 -4.39 2.12
C ARG A 140 6.97 -5.67 2.69
N TRP A 141 6.47 -6.83 2.31
CA TRP A 141 7.06 -8.09 2.72
C TRP A 141 8.36 -8.43 1.99
N ILE A 142 8.48 -7.96 0.75
CA ILE A 142 9.50 -8.44 -0.18
C ILE A 142 10.49 -7.37 -0.62
N PHE A 143 10.15 -6.08 -0.53
CA PHE A 143 11.01 -4.99 -0.97
C PHE A 143 11.43 -4.09 0.20
N ASP A 144 12.58 -3.44 0.07
CA ASP A 144 12.94 -2.28 0.86
C ASP A 144 12.22 -1.04 0.32
N GLU A 145 12.05 0.00 1.17
CA GLU A 145 11.24 1.18 0.82
C GLU A 145 11.69 1.89 -0.47
N GLN A 146 12.99 1.89 -0.74
CA GLN A 146 13.54 2.47 -1.98
C GLN A 146 13.15 1.67 -3.24
N ASP A 147 12.77 0.42 -3.10
CA ASP A 147 12.42 -0.47 -4.22
C ASP A 147 10.90 -0.59 -4.41
N TYR A 148 10.09 0.19 -3.65
CA TYR A 148 8.64 0.14 -3.78
C TYR A 148 8.17 0.58 -5.17
N VAL A 149 7.23 -0.18 -5.70
CA VAL A 149 6.62 0.02 -7.03
C VAL A 149 5.13 0.39 -6.95
N VAL A 150 4.54 0.39 -5.75
CA VAL A 150 3.16 0.83 -5.52
C VAL A 150 3.19 2.01 -4.55
N PRO A 151 2.55 3.15 -4.89
CA PRO A 151 2.46 4.29 -3.99
C PRO A 151 1.64 3.96 -2.75
N THR A 152 2.01 4.59 -1.62
CA THR A 152 1.31 4.45 -0.33
C THR A 152 -0.18 4.76 -0.45
N PRO A 153 -1.08 3.78 -0.21
CA PRO A 153 -2.52 3.99 -0.14
C PRO A 153 -2.99 3.91 1.31
N VAL A 154 -3.84 4.82 1.74
CA VAL A 154 -4.44 4.81 3.08
C VAL A 154 -5.93 5.11 3.00
N PRO A 155 -6.83 4.29 3.58
CA PRO A 155 -8.24 4.61 3.66
C PRO A 155 -8.46 5.76 4.66
N ARG A 156 -9.24 6.76 4.24
CA ARG A 156 -9.59 7.91 5.07
C ARG A 156 -11.08 8.20 4.96
N CYS A 157 -11.67 8.68 6.04
CA CYS A 157 -13.03 9.18 6.03
C CYS A 157 -13.00 10.69 6.26
N ILE A 158 -13.34 11.46 5.23
CA ILE A 158 -13.36 12.92 5.29
C ILE A 158 -14.73 13.36 5.80
N PRO A 159 -14.82 14.14 6.90
CA PRO A 159 -16.08 14.64 7.40
C PRO A 159 -16.92 15.30 6.29
N ILE A 160 -18.23 15.06 6.31
CA ILE A 160 -19.12 15.51 5.23
C ILE A 160 -19.06 17.01 5.02
N ASP A 161 -18.95 17.79 6.09
CA ASP A 161 -18.89 19.26 6.01
C ASP A 161 -17.58 19.76 5.37
N ALA A 162 -16.48 19.03 5.56
CA ALA A 162 -15.21 19.30 4.88
C ALA A 162 -15.23 18.84 3.42
N TYR A 163 -16.11 17.90 3.05
CA TYR A 163 -16.22 17.36 1.70
C TYR A 163 -17.22 18.11 0.82
N ARG A 164 -18.28 18.69 1.36
CA ARG A 164 -19.30 19.44 0.62
C ARG A 164 -18.79 20.58 -0.28
N PRO A 165 -17.73 21.31 0.06
CA PRO A 165 -17.13 22.26 -0.88
C PRO A 165 -16.61 21.62 -2.18
N ILE A 166 -16.35 20.30 -2.18
CA ILE A 166 -15.89 19.54 -3.34
C ILE A 166 -17.08 18.98 -4.12
N LEU A 167 -18.07 18.44 -3.40
CA LEU A 167 -19.27 17.83 -3.94
C LEU A 167 -20.46 18.20 -3.04
N ALA A 168 -21.26 19.17 -3.49
CA ALA A 168 -22.32 19.79 -2.66
C ALA A 168 -23.41 18.82 -2.18
N ASP A 169 -23.72 17.81 -2.99
CA ASP A 169 -24.70 16.75 -2.71
C ASP A 169 -24.08 15.47 -2.11
N ALA A 170 -22.83 15.55 -1.65
CA ALA A 170 -22.17 14.42 -1.02
C ALA A 170 -22.96 13.89 0.18
N THR A 171 -23.05 12.57 0.25
CA THR A 171 -23.67 11.85 1.35
C THR A 171 -22.64 10.92 2.01
N PRO A 172 -22.82 10.54 3.28
CA PRO A 172 -21.96 9.55 3.93
C PRO A 172 -21.88 8.26 3.13
N THR A 173 -20.66 7.74 2.96
CA THR A 173 -20.44 6.49 2.19
C THR A 173 -21.02 5.28 2.90
N VAL A 174 -20.98 5.28 4.23
CA VAL A 174 -21.45 4.17 5.07
C VAL A 174 -22.62 4.65 5.90
N PRO A 175 -23.75 3.93 5.93
CA PRO A 175 -24.90 4.28 6.76
C PRO A 175 -24.53 4.41 8.24
N GLY A 176 -25.05 5.44 8.90
CA GLY A 176 -24.78 5.73 10.31
C GLY A 176 -23.44 6.42 10.58
N THR A 177 -22.71 6.82 9.53
CA THR A 177 -21.50 7.67 9.64
C THR A 177 -21.77 9.09 9.16
N THR A 178 -20.79 9.99 9.38
CA THR A 178 -20.89 11.43 9.02
C THR A 178 -19.76 11.85 8.06
N CYS A 179 -19.19 10.91 7.30
CA CYS A 179 -18.04 11.18 6.46
C CYS A 179 -18.08 10.45 5.10
N VAL A 180 -17.32 10.93 4.14
CA VAL A 180 -17.09 10.28 2.85
C VAL A 180 -15.84 9.45 2.97
N LEU A 181 -15.98 8.12 2.85
CA LEU A 181 -14.88 7.18 2.86
C LEU A 181 -14.24 7.11 1.48
N GLY A 182 -12.93 7.18 1.44
CA GLY A 182 -12.14 7.09 0.22
C GLY A 182 -10.72 6.61 0.48
N MET A 183 -10.00 6.33 -0.60
CA MET A 183 -8.60 6.02 -0.60
C MET A 183 -7.78 7.26 -0.86
N SER A 184 -6.87 7.60 0.06
CA SER A 184 -5.78 8.53 -0.17
C SER A 184 -4.57 7.75 -0.64
N ALA A 185 -4.00 8.08 -1.78
CA ALA A 185 -2.71 7.57 -2.20
C ALA A 185 -1.77 8.74 -2.51
N ILE A 186 -0.48 8.58 -2.22
CA ILE A 186 0.46 9.65 -2.53
C ILE A 186 0.48 9.94 -4.04
N TRP A 187 0.52 11.21 -4.40
CA TRP A 187 0.76 11.65 -5.79
C TRP A 187 2.26 11.73 -6.00
N MET A 188 2.77 10.85 -6.83
CA MET A 188 4.20 10.75 -7.10
C MET A 188 4.73 11.96 -7.88
N ASN A 189 5.98 12.33 -7.65
CA ASN A 189 6.69 13.37 -8.38
C ASN A 189 7.44 12.77 -9.58
N ASP A 190 7.74 13.60 -10.57
CA ASP A 190 8.66 13.28 -11.66
C ASP A 190 8.37 11.93 -12.33
N VAL A 191 7.08 11.71 -12.63
CA VAL A 191 6.61 10.51 -13.32
C VAL A 191 5.80 10.87 -14.56
N GLU A 192 5.86 9.98 -15.53
CA GLU A 192 5.07 10.01 -16.76
C GLU A 192 4.45 8.64 -17.03
N LYS A 193 3.59 8.53 -18.03
CA LYS A 193 3.06 7.24 -18.45
C LYS A 193 4.19 6.35 -18.93
N ALA A 194 4.19 5.10 -18.46
CA ALA A 194 5.17 4.13 -18.91
C ALA A 194 4.94 3.73 -20.37
N ASP A 195 6.02 3.67 -21.13
CA ASP A 195 6.02 3.21 -22.52
C ASP A 195 7.06 2.11 -22.69
N ASN A 196 6.74 1.13 -23.53
CA ASN A 196 7.60 0.02 -23.93
C ASN A 196 8.40 -0.63 -22.78
N LEU A 197 7.72 -1.05 -21.72
CA LEU A 197 8.36 -1.60 -20.52
C LEU A 197 9.27 -2.82 -20.77
N LEU A 198 9.00 -3.58 -21.83
CA LEU A 198 9.79 -4.76 -22.22
C LEU A 198 10.73 -4.45 -23.40
N ASP A 199 11.43 -3.33 -23.32
CA ASP A 199 12.46 -2.96 -24.27
C ASP A 199 13.74 -3.77 -23.98
N ASP A 200 14.09 -4.65 -24.90
CA ASP A 200 15.22 -5.58 -24.72
C ASP A 200 16.56 -4.83 -24.64
N ASP A 201 16.76 -3.77 -25.40
CA ASP A 201 17.99 -2.98 -25.37
C ASP A 201 18.13 -2.31 -24.01
N ARG A 202 17.06 -1.67 -23.51
CA ARG A 202 17.05 -1.03 -22.19
C ARG A 202 17.25 -2.03 -21.05
N ILE A 203 16.64 -3.21 -21.12
CA ILE A 203 16.81 -4.27 -20.09
C ILE A 203 18.26 -4.77 -20.05
N ASN A 204 18.93 -4.81 -21.21
CA ASN A 204 20.32 -5.33 -21.29
C ASN A 204 21.36 -4.25 -20.95
N GLU A 205 21.10 -2.99 -21.24
CA GLU A 205 22.06 -1.89 -21.11
C GLU A 205 21.95 -1.14 -19.78
N ASP A 206 20.77 -1.15 -19.13
CA ASP A 206 20.50 -0.45 -17.88
C ASP A 206 20.18 -1.42 -16.74
N PRO A 207 21.16 -1.81 -15.91
CA PRO A 207 20.94 -2.72 -14.79
C PRO A 207 19.92 -2.21 -13.77
N HIS A 208 19.86 -0.89 -13.50
CA HIS A 208 18.89 -0.30 -12.56
C HIS A 208 17.46 -0.43 -13.09
N TYR A 209 17.28 -0.17 -14.37
CA TYR A 209 15.99 -0.40 -15.00
C TYR A 209 15.57 -1.86 -14.94
N ALA A 210 16.49 -2.77 -15.26
CA ALA A 210 16.22 -4.20 -15.28
C ALA A 210 15.85 -4.74 -13.87
N GLU A 211 16.54 -4.28 -12.80
CA GLU A 211 16.23 -4.62 -11.42
C GLU A 211 14.83 -4.11 -11.01
N ASN A 212 14.53 -2.85 -11.27
CA ASN A 212 13.24 -2.28 -10.93
C ASN A 212 12.09 -2.93 -11.75
N LEU A 213 12.32 -3.23 -13.02
CA LEU A 213 11.36 -3.96 -13.85
C LEU A 213 11.14 -5.39 -13.32
N ALA A 214 12.18 -6.05 -12.79
CA ALA A 214 12.05 -7.36 -12.18
C ALA A 214 11.18 -7.30 -10.91
N ASP A 215 11.40 -6.31 -10.05
CA ASP A 215 10.58 -6.08 -8.85
C ASP A 215 9.13 -5.73 -9.20
N PHE A 216 8.94 -4.82 -10.15
CA PHE A 216 7.61 -4.49 -10.69
C PHE A 216 6.89 -5.74 -11.22
N ASN A 217 7.59 -6.60 -11.99
CA ASN A 217 6.98 -7.80 -12.56
C ASN A 217 6.76 -8.89 -11.51
N LEU A 218 7.62 -9.01 -10.49
CA LEU A 218 7.38 -9.91 -9.36
C LEU A 218 6.08 -9.52 -8.64
N LEU A 219 5.92 -8.26 -8.29
CA LEU A 219 4.71 -7.79 -7.60
C LEU A 219 3.46 -7.96 -8.47
N THR A 220 3.49 -7.52 -9.72
CA THR A 220 2.33 -7.64 -10.62
C THR A 220 1.93 -9.08 -10.89
N TYR A 221 2.89 -10.01 -10.89
CA TYR A 221 2.61 -11.44 -10.92
C TYR A 221 1.90 -11.91 -9.64
N LEU A 222 2.43 -11.56 -8.46
CA LEU A 222 1.88 -12.00 -7.17
C LEU A 222 0.44 -11.54 -6.98
N ILE A 223 0.14 -10.30 -7.33
CA ILE A 223 -1.20 -9.73 -7.19
C ILE A 223 -2.14 -10.07 -8.35
N ASP A 224 -1.72 -10.90 -9.32
CA ASP A 224 -2.51 -11.21 -10.52
C ASP A 224 -3.02 -9.95 -11.24
N HIS A 225 -2.10 -9.01 -11.55
CA HIS A 225 -2.45 -7.71 -12.12
C HIS A 225 -2.98 -7.84 -13.54
N ARG A 226 -4.20 -7.36 -13.79
CA ARG A 226 -4.92 -7.55 -15.06
C ARG A 226 -5.29 -6.27 -15.80
N ASP A 227 -4.80 -5.12 -15.36
CA ASP A 227 -5.12 -3.83 -15.96
C ASP A 227 -3.88 -3.02 -16.35
N GLY A 228 -3.06 -3.59 -17.25
CA GLY A 228 -1.86 -2.93 -17.78
C GLY A 228 -2.17 -1.88 -18.85
N ARG A 229 -3.18 -1.00 -18.61
CA ARG A 229 -3.52 0.11 -19.49
C ARG A 229 -2.57 1.28 -19.31
N ASP A 230 -2.46 2.09 -20.37
CA ASP A 230 -1.76 3.37 -20.31
C ASP A 230 -2.33 4.23 -19.17
N GLY A 231 -1.43 4.71 -18.31
CA GLY A 231 -1.79 5.51 -17.12
C GLY A 231 -2.00 4.72 -15.83
N ASN A 232 -2.06 3.37 -15.89
CA ASN A 232 -1.99 2.52 -14.69
C ASN A 232 -0.55 2.15 -14.34
N PHE A 233 0.36 2.32 -15.29
CA PHE A 233 1.79 2.20 -15.09
C PHE A 233 2.46 3.52 -15.39
N LEU A 234 3.31 3.94 -14.45
CA LEU A 234 4.11 5.14 -14.59
C LEU A 234 5.59 4.77 -14.59
N GLN A 235 6.39 5.62 -15.20
CA GLN A 235 7.85 5.54 -15.14
C GLN A 235 8.43 6.86 -14.64
N SER A 236 9.58 6.78 -14.00
CA SER A 236 10.36 7.95 -13.60
C SER A 236 10.81 8.74 -14.83
N THR A 237 10.73 10.06 -14.76
CA THR A 237 11.35 10.95 -15.75
C THR A 237 12.83 11.15 -15.49
N ASP A 238 13.34 10.73 -14.33
CA ASP A 238 14.76 10.75 -14.00
C ASP A 238 15.47 9.57 -14.68
N LYS A 239 16.25 9.87 -15.72
CA LYS A 239 17.00 8.86 -16.46
C LYS A 239 18.15 8.23 -15.66
N SER A 240 18.62 8.90 -14.60
CA SER A 240 19.67 8.38 -13.73
C SER A 240 19.14 7.40 -12.66
N ASP A 241 17.82 7.43 -12.43
CA ASP A 241 17.10 6.51 -11.53
C ASP A 241 15.80 6.03 -12.20
N PRO A 242 15.91 5.16 -13.20
CA PRO A 242 14.78 4.67 -13.98
C PRO A 242 13.93 3.72 -13.13
N ARG A 243 12.67 4.08 -12.91
CA ARG A 243 11.72 3.33 -12.08
C ARG A 243 10.38 3.16 -12.77
N ILE A 244 9.68 2.10 -12.42
CA ILE A 244 8.34 1.77 -12.91
C ILE A 244 7.42 1.60 -11.72
N PHE A 245 6.19 2.10 -11.83
CA PHE A 245 5.21 2.09 -10.75
C PHE A 245 3.86 1.60 -11.24
N ALA A 246 3.18 0.77 -10.42
CA ALA A 246 1.80 0.37 -10.61
C ALA A 246 0.89 1.26 -9.72
N VAL A 247 0.11 2.16 -10.33
CA VAL A 247 -0.64 3.20 -9.62
C VAL A 247 -2.14 2.97 -9.53
N ASP A 248 -2.66 1.92 -10.13
CA ASP A 248 -4.06 1.48 -10.02
C ASP A 248 -4.12 -0.05 -10.01
N ASN A 249 -4.23 -0.61 -8.82
CA ASN A 249 -4.27 -2.06 -8.59
C ASN A 249 -5.68 -2.56 -8.24
N GLY A 250 -6.71 -1.74 -8.52
CA GLY A 250 -8.11 -2.07 -8.21
C GLY A 250 -8.65 -3.28 -8.97
N ILE A 251 -7.99 -3.71 -10.06
CA ILE A 251 -8.29 -4.93 -10.82
C ILE A 251 -7.11 -5.92 -10.66
N ALA A 252 -6.95 -6.43 -9.45
CA ALA A 252 -5.97 -7.44 -9.08
C ALA A 252 -6.67 -8.59 -8.33
N PHE A 253 -5.96 -9.65 -7.93
CA PHE A 253 -6.43 -10.76 -7.08
C PHE A 253 -7.75 -11.37 -7.55
N GLU A 254 -7.78 -12.17 -8.59
CA GLU A 254 -9.00 -12.70 -9.21
C GLU A 254 -9.92 -11.58 -9.70
N GLY A 255 -9.55 -11.00 -10.76
CA GLY A 255 -10.42 -10.12 -11.51
C GLY A 255 -11.21 -10.90 -12.54
N PHE A 256 -12.11 -10.21 -13.18
CA PHE A 256 -12.90 -10.65 -14.30
C PHE A 256 -11.99 -11.36 -15.34
N PRO A 257 -12.39 -12.53 -15.89
CA PRO A 257 -11.56 -13.31 -16.81
C PRO A 257 -11.24 -12.57 -18.11
N TRP A 258 -11.94 -11.49 -18.41
CA TRP A 258 -11.82 -10.70 -19.64
C TRP A 258 -11.65 -9.22 -19.35
N ASN A 259 -10.44 -8.75 -19.42
CA ASN A 259 -10.16 -7.31 -19.47
C ASN A 259 -9.84 -6.93 -20.93
N PHE A 260 -10.86 -6.85 -21.75
CA PHE A 260 -10.93 -6.49 -23.17
C PHE A 260 -9.62 -5.90 -23.74
N PHE A 261 -8.76 -6.74 -24.35
CA PHE A 261 -7.52 -6.35 -25.04
C PHE A 261 -6.43 -5.67 -24.20
N VAL A 262 -6.60 -5.59 -22.88
CA VAL A 262 -5.58 -5.02 -21.99
C VAL A 262 -4.54 -6.08 -21.65
N ARG A 263 -3.26 -5.70 -21.73
CA ARG A 263 -2.16 -6.60 -21.40
C ARG A 263 -2.19 -6.93 -19.90
N ASN A 264 -2.30 -8.22 -19.59
CA ASN A 264 -2.17 -8.71 -18.22
C ASN A 264 -0.69 -8.81 -17.83
N TRP A 265 -0.36 -8.37 -16.62
CA TRP A 265 0.97 -8.48 -16.02
C TRP A 265 1.04 -9.57 -14.94
N ASN A 266 0.19 -10.57 -15.04
CA ASN A 266 0.08 -11.72 -14.15
C ASN A 266 1.00 -12.89 -14.54
N LYS A 267 2.04 -12.65 -15.34
CA LYS A 267 3.08 -13.63 -15.73
C LYS A 267 4.45 -13.01 -15.54
N ILE A 268 5.43 -13.85 -15.20
CA ILE A 268 6.83 -13.42 -15.23
C ILE A 268 7.23 -13.26 -16.71
N ARG A 269 7.62 -12.05 -17.06
CA ARG A 269 7.98 -11.60 -18.41
C ARG A 269 9.44 -11.19 -18.53
N VAL A 270 10.08 -10.96 -17.38
CA VAL A 270 11.49 -10.60 -17.28
C VAL A 270 12.38 -11.86 -17.33
N PRO A 271 13.64 -11.76 -17.79
CA PRO A 271 14.51 -12.91 -17.93
C PRO A 271 14.97 -13.49 -16.58
N TRP A 272 14.95 -12.67 -15.52
CA TRP A 272 15.40 -13.05 -14.17
C TRP A 272 14.66 -12.22 -13.11
N LEU A 273 14.72 -12.69 -11.86
CA LEU A 273 14.23 -11.97 -10.68
C LEU A 273 15.38 -11.71 -9.70
N ARG A 274 15.26 -10.69 -8.86
CA ARG A 274 16.21 -10.42 -7.79
C ARG A 274 16.15 -11.53 -6.73
N ALA A 275 17.31 -11.95 -6.26
CA ALA A 275 17.41 -13.04 -5.27
C ALA A 275 16.81 -12.66 -3.92
N ASP A 276 17.05 -11.43 -3.42
CA ASP A 276 16.58 -10.98 -2.11
C ASP A 276 15.05 -10.96 -1.98
N PRO A 277 14.26 -10.34 -2.87
CA PRO A 277 12.80 -10.39 -2.80
C PRO A 277 12.25 -11.81 -2.84
N VAL A 278 12.85 -12.68 -3.64
CA VAL A 278 12.44 -14.10 -3.72
C VAL A 278 12.79 -14.86 -2.43
N ALA A 279 13.92 -14.57 -1.81
CA ALA A 279 14.30 -15.16 -0.52
C ALA A 279 13.35 -14.71 0.59
N ARG A 280 12.99 -13.42 0.65
CA ARG A 280 11.99 -12.88 1.60
C ARG A 280 10.62 -13.53 1.39
N LEU A 281 10.20 -13.68 0.14
CA LEU A 281 8.94 -14.36 -0.20
C LEU A 281 8.95 -15.83 0.25
N ARG A 282 10.08 -16.53 0.11
CA ARG A 282 10.26 -17.92 0.56
C ARG A 282 10.21 -18.05 2.09
N ALA A 283 10.71 -17.05 2.79
CA ALA A 283 10.74 -17.02 4.26
C ALA A 283 9.41 -16.53 4.88
N LEU A 284 8.46 -16.06 4.07
CA LEU A 284 7.21 -15.48 4.55
C LEU A 284 6.34 -16.54 5.23
N PRO A 285 5.97 -16.37 6.52
CA PRO A 285 5.07 -17.28 7.20
C PRO A 285 3.68 -17.31 6.56
N ALA A 286 3.04 -18.48 6.54
CA ALA A 286 1.69 -18.61 5.98
C ALA A 286 0.67 -17.72 6.71
N GLU A 287 0.85 -17.52 8.01
CA GLU A 287 0.03 -16.69 8.87
C GLU A 287 0.06 -15.21 8.47
N GLU A 288 1.21 -14.72 7.96
CA GLU A 288 1.30 -13.34 7.45
C GLU A 288 0.43 -13.17 6.20
N ILE A 289 0.38 -14.17 5.33
CA ILE A 289 -0.47 -14.14 4.14
C ILE A 289 -1.95 -14.18 4.58
N ASP A 290 -2.30 -14.94 5.61
CA ASP A 290 -3.66 -15.02 6.12
C ASP A 290 -4.14 -13.71 6.76
N ARG A 291 -3.22 -12.87 7.26
CA ARG A 291 -3.53 -11.52 7.78
C ARG A 291 -4.08 -10.57 6.72
N LEU A 292 -3.87 -10.85 5.43
CA LEU A 292 -4.53 -10.10 4.37
C LEU A 292 -6.07 -10.20 4.42
N SER A 293 -6.62 -11.14 5.16
CA SER A 293 -8.06 -11.22 5.42
C SER A 293 -8.60 -9.98 6.13
N THR A 294 -7.75 -9.26 6.88
CA THR A 294 -8.09 -8.00 7.54
C THR A 294 -6.93 -7.02 7.43
N LEU A 295 -6.95 -6.21 6.39
CA LEU A 295 -5.94 -5.19 6.13
C LEU A 295 -6.17 -3.94 6.98
N PHE A 296 -7.43 -3.49 7.07
CA PHE A 296 -7.84 -2.29 7.77
C PHE A 296 -9.19 -2.48 8.44
N ASP A 297 -9.26 -2.10 9.71
CA ASP A 297 -10.49 -1.86 10.44
C ASP A 297 -10.65 -0.36 10.65
N MET A 298 -11.87 0.13 10.56
CA MET A 298 -12.23 1.50 10.91
C MET A 298 -13.47 1.47 11.80
N ASN A 299 -13.43 2.23 12.88
CA ASN A 299 -14.57 2.41 13.78
C ASN A 299 -15.00 3.89 13.77
N ALA A 300 -16.31 4.13 13.87
CA ALA A 300 -16.84 5.48 14.01
C ALA A 300 -16.47 6.05 15.40
N ASP A 301 -15.94 7.26 15.40
CA ASP A 301 -15.76 8.04 16.62
C ASP A 301 -17.10 8.62 17.14
N ALA A 302 -17.05 9.39 18.22
CA ALA A 302 -18.25 10.01 18.81
C ALA A 302 -18.98 10.98 17.86
N GLN A 303 -18.31 11.47 16.83
CA GLN A 303 -18.84 12.34 15.78
C GLN A 303 -19.34 11.55 14.56
N GLY A 304 -19.22 10.22 14.57
CA GLY A 304 -19.59 9.35 13.46
C GLY A 304 -18.58 9.33 12.32
N VAL A 305 -17.37 9.84 12.52
CA VAL A 305 -16.28 9.79 11.54
C VAL A 305 -15.51 8.49 11.71
N LEU A 306 -15.33 7.75 10.62
CA LEU A 306 -14.56 6.51 10.64
C LEU A 306 -13.07 6.80 10.84
N ARG A 307 -12.49 6.23 11.88
CA ARG A 307 -11.06 6.29 12.20
C ARG A 307 -10.45 4.90 12.15
N LEU A 308 -9.18 4.83 11.78
CA LEU A 308 -8.43 3.58 11.79
C LEU A 308 -8.44 2.96 13.19
N ALA A 309 -8.68 1.68 13.23
CA ALA A 309 -8.73 0.88 14.44
C ALA A 309 -7.83 -0.36 14.29
N PRO A 310 -7.42 -0.97 15.41
CA PRO A 310 -6.75 -2.25 15.38
C PRO A 310 -7.56 -3.28 14.60
N PRO A 311 -6.97 -4.06 13.64
CA PRO A 311 -7.70 -5.12 12.95
C PRO A 311 -8.16 -6.18 13.93
N THR A 312 -9.38 -6.62 13.68
CA THR A 312 -10.02 -7.75 14.37
C THR A 312 -10.14 -8.93 13.40
N ALA A 313 -10.61 -10.07 13.91
CA ALA A 313 -10.93 -11.20 13.01
C ALA A 313 -11.90 -10.77 11.91
N ALA A 314 -11.77 -11.39 10.74
CA ALA A 314 -12.63 -11.09 9.60
C ALA A 314 -14.11 -11.34 9.94
N LEU A 315 -14.96 -10.31 9.80
CA LEU A 315 -16.39 -10.39 10.05
C LEU A 315 -17.05 -11.45 9.15
N ASP A 316 -16.65 -11.46 7.87
CA ASP A 316 -17.02 -12.51 6.91
C ASP A 316 -15.83 -12.73 5.97
N PRO A 317 -15.10 -13.84 6.08
CA PRO A 317 -13.92 -14.12 5.27
C PRO A 317 -14.22 -14.37 3.79
N LYS A 318 -15.50 -14.53 3.41
CA LYS A 318 -15.93 -14.67 2.01
C LYS A 318 -16.12 -13.33 1.30
N GLN A 319 -16.18 -12.23 2.07
CA GLN A 319 -16.29 -10.87 1.55
C GLN A 319 -14.98 -10.11 1.79
N GLY A 320 -14.63 -9.23 0.86
CA GLY A 320 -13.43 -8.40 0.98
C GLY A 320 -13.66 -7.06 1.67
N ALA A 321 -14.80 -6.43 1.41
CA ALA A 321 -15.25 -5.23 2.10
C ALA A 321 -16.47 -5.58 2.96
N ARG A 322 -16.42 -5.24 4.24
CA ARG A 322 -17.39 -5.65 5.25
C ARG A 322 -17.83 -4.46 6.07
N THR A 323 -19.11 -4.41 6.38
CA THR A 323 -19.68 -3.35 7.22
C THR A 323 -20.48 -3.91 8.37
N ALA A 324 -20.39 -3.25 9.52
CA ALA A 324 -21.29 -3.40 10.64
C ALA A 324 -21.65 -1.99 11.14
N PRO A 325 -22.65 -1.82 12.03
CA PRO A 325 -22.98 -0.48 12.56
C PRO A 325 -21.74 0.23 13.10
N GLY A 326 -21.41 1.39 12.51
CA GLY A 326 -20.24 2.18 12.89
C GLY A 326 -18.87 1.54 12.60
N LYS A 327 -18.82 0.47 11.80
CA LYS A 327 -17.57 -0.24 11.51
C LYS A 327 -17.43 -0.55 10.03
N VAL A 328 -16.21 -0.42 9.52
CA VAL A 328 -15.78 -0.89 8.19
C VAL A 328 -14.55 -1.76 8.35
N GLN A 329 -14.53 -2.87 7.63
CA GLN A 329 -13.39 -3.77 7.60
C GLN A 329 -13.05 -4.10 6.13
N LEU A 330 -11.77 -3.96 5.78
CA LEU A 330 -11.24 -4.22 4.44
C LEU A 330 -10.20 -5.33 4.49
N GLY A 331 -10.26 -6.24 3.53
CA GLY A 331 -9.27 -7.31 3.40
C GLY A 331 -9.46 -8.09 2.10
N LEU A 332 -8.65 -9.11 1.91
CA LEU A 332 -8.85 -10.08 0.84
C LEU A 332 -9.84 -11.17 1.30
N THR A 333 -10.52 -11.78 0.34
CA THR A 333 -11.35 -12.95 0.57
C THR A 333 -10.49 -14.20 0.76
N THR A 334 -11.06 -15.24 1.35
CA THR A 334 -10.38 -16.56 1.47
C THR A 334 -9.90 -17.09 0.11
N ASN A 335 -10.69 -16.90 -0.95
CA ASN A 335 -10.33 -17.36 -2.30
C ASN A 335 -9.16 -16.55 -2.86
N GLU A 336 -9.14 -15.23 -2.70
CA GLU A 336 -8.04 -14.36 -3.16
C GLU A 336 -6.73 -14.69 -2.43
N ILE A 337 -6.80 -14.96 -1.12
CA ILE A 337 -5.65 -15.41 -0.32
C ILE A 337 -5.18 -16.78 -0.77
N GLY A 338 -6.08 -17.73 -1.01
CA GLY A 338 -5.75 -19.05 -1.54
C GLY A 338 -5.03 -18.96 -2.88
N ALA A 339 -5.57 -18.19 -3.82
CA ALA A 339 -4.96 -17.96 -5.13
C ALA A 339 -3.58 -17.27 -5.05
N LEU A 340 -3.39 -16.35 -4.10
CA LEU A 340 -2.06 -15.75 -3.83
C LEU A 340 -1.06 -16.81 -3.34
N LYS A 341 -1.45 -17.66 -2.38
CA LYS A 341 -0.61 -18.75 -1.88
C LYS A 341 -0.20 -19.71 -3.01
N GLU A 342 -1.14 -20.06 -3.88
CA GLU A 342 -0.86 -20.90 -5.06
C GLU A 342 0.14 -20.24 -6.02
N ARG A 343 0.00 -18.93 -6.29
CA ARG A 343 0.95 -18.20 -7.13
C ARG A 343 2.34 -18.13 -6.52
N ILE A 344 2.45 -17.89 -5.21
CA ILE A 344 3.73 -17.92 -4.50
C ILE A 344 4.38 -19.31 -4.65
N HIS A 345 3.64 -20.36 -4.35
CA HIS A 345 4.15 -21.73 -4.48
C HIS A 345 4.58 -22.07 -5.91
N ALA A 346 3.77 -21.71 -6.91
CA ALA A 346 4.10 -21.94 -8.31
C ALA A 346 5.35 -21.16 -8.76
N LEU A 347 5.53 -19.91 -8.28
CA LEU A 347 6.73 -19.13 -8.55
C LEU A 347 7.97 -19.81 -7.99
N LEU A 348 7.94 -20.15 -6.70
CA LEU A 348 9.07 -20.77 -6.01
C LEU A 348 9.45 -22.13 -6.63
N ALA A 349 8.47 -22.95 -7.01
CA ALA A 349 8.71 -24.20 -7.72
C ALA A 349 9.40 -24.00 -9.09
N ARG A 350 9.06 -22.90 -9.81
CA ARG A 350 9.73 -22.56 -11.08
C ARG A 350 11.16 -22.08 -10.87
N VAL A 351 11.42 -21.33 -9.78
CA VAL A 351 12.78 -20.93 -9.39
C VAL A 351 13.61 -22.16 -9.04
N ASP A 352 13.09 -23.07 -8.22
CA ASP A 352 13.77 -24.29 -7.80
C ASP A 352 14.06 -25.24 -8.97
N ALA A 353 13.21 -25.23 -9.97
CA ALA A 353 13.41 -25.98 -11.21
C ALA A 353 14.35 -25.27 -12.23
N GLY A 354 14.95 -24.12 -11.89
CA GLY A 354 15.81 -23.35 -12.77
C GLY A 354 15.10 -22.72 -13.98
N LYS A 355 13.75 -22.66 -13.96
CA LYS A 355 12.94 -22.06 -15.03
C LYS A 355 12.85 -20.53 -14.92
N ILE A 356 13.20 -19.97 -13.78
CA ILE A 356 13.36 -18.53 -13.51
C ILE A 356 14.73 -18.38 -12.90
N GLN A 357 15.56 -17.56 -13.55
CA GLN A 357 16.89 -17.23 -13.02
C GLN A 357 16.78 -16.21 -11.90
N LEU A 358 17.71 -16.27 -10.94
CA LEU A 358 17.88 -15.27 -9.90
C LEU A 358 19.21 -14.54 -10.11
N ARG A 359 19.22 -13.25 -9.82
CA ARG A 359 20.43 -12.40 -9.79
C ARG A 359 20.49 -11.59 -8.51
#